data_2d9e1c03284740e7f0805bd7d3abe59a
#
_entry.id   2d9e1c03284740e7f0805bd7d3abe59a
#
_cell.length_a   1.000
_cell.length_b   1.000
_cell.length_c   1.000
_cell.angle_alpha   90.00
_cell.angle_beta   90.00
_cell.angle_gamma   90.00
#
_symmetry.space_group_name_H-M   'P 1'
#
loop_
_entity.id
_entity.type
_entity.pdbx_description
1 polymer ?
#
loop_
_entity_poly.entity_id
_entity_poly.type
_entity_poly.pdbx_seq_one_letter_code
_entity_poly.pdbx_strand_id
1 'polypeptide(L)'
;MPAIATMACGYNPDLFEQMMFINPDSLLSCCHIPGKSAKCYKLILDLPIIGTLLYNFASARSIISKTFSENYFYNPYDVNPHNLDKYYESAHLGDSPKSVYASVQCNYTKCNITKTLEKIDNSIYILGGEAEPDIDLITKEYTKCNPAIESSTIANTKHLPQIEKPEEVSSIIQMFFN
;
A
#
# COMPACT_ATOMS: atom_id res chain seq x y z
N MET A 1 3.46 -1.75 1.33
CA MET A 1 3.90 -2.83 0.40
C MET A 1 4.18 -4.11 1.18
N PRO A 2 3.17 -4.89 1.53
CA PRO A 2 3.34 -6.11 2.34
C PRO A 2 4.22 -7.15 1.64
N ALA A 3 4.20 -7.20 0.30
CA ALA A 3 4.97 -8.16 -0.47
C ALA A 3 6.48 -8.09 -0.21
N ILE A 4 7.05 -6.89 -0.15
CA ILE A 4 8.51 -6.73 0.10
C ILE A 4 8.85 -7.15 1.52
N ALA A 5 8.06 -6.74 2.52
CA ALA A 5 8.28 -7.10 3.92
C ALA A 5 8.17 -8.62 4.13
N THR A 6 7.13 -9.26 3.55
CA THR A 6 6.93 -10.71 3.60
C THR A 6 8.11 -11.46 2.98
N MET A 7 8.60 -11.03 1.82
CA MET A 7 9.75 -11.67 1.17
C MET A 7 11.04 -11.49 1.96
N ALA A 8 11.27 -10.31 2.55
CA ALA A 8 12.42 -10.05 3.40
C ALA A 8 12.38 -10.92 4.68
N CYS A 9 11.21 -11.01 5.31
CA CYS A 9 10.99 -11.89 6.46
C CYS A 9 11.22 -13.36 6.09
N GLY A 10 10.71 -13.83 4.96
CA GLY A 10 10.93 -15.21 4.50
C GLY A 10 12.38 -15.52 4.16
N TYR A 11 13.18 -14.51 3.80
CA TYR A 11 14.62 -14.68 3.57
C TYR A 11 15.43 -14.71 4.88
N ASN A 12 15.06 -13.86 5.82
CA ASN A 12 15.69 -13.81 7.16
C ASN A 12 14.62 -13.50 8.23
N PRO A 13 13.96 -14.54 8.77
CA PRO A 13 12.88 -14.36 9.76
C PRO A 13 13.33 -13.66 11.04
N ASP A 14 14.57 -13.82 11.45
CA ASP A 14 15.12 -13.24 12.68
C ASP A 14 15.22 -11.71 12.66
N LEU A 15 15.10 -11.09 11.47
CA LEU A 15 15.07 -9.64 11.33
C LEU A 15 13.72 -9.01 11.71
N PHE A 16 12.67 -9.84 11.79
CA PHE A 16 11.30 -9.36 12.02
C PHE A 16 10.69 -10.10 13.20
N GLU A 17 10.39 -9.42 14.26
CA GLU A 17 9.65 -10.00 15.36
C GLU A 17 8.16 -10.11 15.03
N GLN A 18 7.60 -9.00 14.56
CA GLN A 18 6.19 -8.88 14.22
C GLN A 18 6.01 -7.99 12.98
N MET A 19 4.91 -8.17 12.25
CA MET A 19 4.58 -7.36 11.08
C MET A 19 3.11 -6.91 11.12
N MET A 20 2.86 -5.65 10.78
CA MET A 20 1.51 -5.13 10.58
C MET A 20 1.32 -4.67 9.15
N PHE A 21 0.25 -5.11 8.52
CA PHE A 21 -0.16 -4.71 7.17
C PHE A 21 -1.41 -3.86 7.24
N ILE A 22 -1.33 -2.64 6.74
CA ILE A 22 -2.49 -1.73 6.64
C ILE A 22 -3.00 -1.76 5.22
N ASN A 23 -4.26 -2.17 5.04
CA ASN A 23 -4.92 -2.33 3.74
C ASN A 23 -4.00 -3.02 2.69
N PRO A 24 -3.62 -4.28 2.90
CA PRO A 24 -2.76 -4.99 1.96
C PRO A 24 -3.46 -5.24 0.61
N ASP A 25 -2.67 -5.32 -0.46
CA ASP A 25 -3.16 -5.82 -1.75
C ASP A 25 -3.61 -7.29 -1.63
N SER A 26 -4.56 -7.73 -2.48
CA SER A 26 -4.92 -9.15 -2.56
C SER A 26 -3.71 -10.00 -3.01
N LEU A 27 -3.64 -11.24 -2.56
CA LEU A 27 -2.57 -12.16 -2.96
C LEU A 27 -2.56 -12.38 -4.48
N LEU A 28 -3.74 -12.40 -5.10
CA LEU A 28 -3.86 -12.46 -6.56
C LEU A 28 -3.23 -11.23 -7.23
N SER A 29 -3.48 -10.03 -6.70
CA SER A 29 -2.86 -8.78 -7.21
C SER A 29 -1.33 -8.82 -7.07
N CYS A 30 -0.80 -9.39 -5.99
CA CYS A 30 0.64 -9.56 -5.79
C CYS A 30 1.29 -10.50 -6.82
N CYS A 31 0.53 -11.42 -7.43
CA CYS A 31 1.05 -12.33 -8.45
C CYS A 31 1.21 -11.69 -9.84
N HIS A 32 0.76 -10.46 -10.07
CA HIS A 32 0.82 -9.83 -11.38
C HIS A 32 2.24 -9.41 -11.75
N ILE A 33 2.84 -10.18 -12.67
CA ILE A 33 4.16 -9.87 -13.25
C ILE A 33 4.01 -8.82 -14.35
N PRO A 34 4.96 -7.86 -14.49
CA PRO A 34 4.93 -6.86 -15.53
C PRO A 34 4.84 -7.46 -16.95
N GLY A 35 3.73 -7.24 -17.64
CA GLY A 35 3.52 -7.64 -19.02
C GLY A 35 4.27 -6.76 -20.02
N LYS A 36 4.15 -7.06 -21.33
CA LYS A 36 4.77 -6.27 -22.40
C LYS A 36 4.31 -4.81 -22.41
N SER A 37 3.01 -4.58 -22.19
CA SER A 37 2.43 -3.23 -22.10
C SER A 37 2.99 -2.43 -20.90
N ALA A 38 3.12 -3.06 -19.74
CA ALA A 38 3.71 -2.44 -18.55
C ALA A 38 5.19 -2.06 -18.79
N LYS A 39 5.95 -2.91 -19.47
CA LYS A 39 7.34 -2.62 -19.85
C LYS A 39 7.43 -1.43 -20.80
N CYS A 40 6.56 -1.36 -21.80
CA CYS A 40 6.49 -0.23 -22.73
C CYS A 40 6.09 1.07 -22.01
N TYR A 41 5.08 1.00 -21.14
CA TYR A 41 4.64 2.16 -20.35
C TYR A 41 5.74 2.64 -19.39
N LYS A 42 6.44 1.71 -18.73
CA LYS A 42 7.60 2.08 -17.90
C LYS A 42 8.68 2.79 -18.70
N LEU A 43 9.00 2.30 -19.91
CA LEU A 43 9.98 2.96 -20.78
C LEU A 43 9.57 4.39 -21.11
N ILE A 44 8.29 4.64 -21.40
CA ILE A 44 7.77 5.99 -21.66
C ILE A 44 7.89 6.87 -20.41
N LEU A 45 7.55 6.36 -19.23
CA LEU A 45 7.69 7.08 -17.98
C LEU A 45 9.16 7.38 -17.61
N ASP A 46 10.08 6.52 -18.01
CA ASP A 46 11.52 6.73 -17.76
C ASP A 46 12.14 7.78 -18.70
N LEU A 47 11.46 8.17 -19.80
CA LEU A 47 11.94 9.24 -20.68
C LEU A 47 12.07 10.57 -19.93
N PRO A 48 13.15 11.33 -20.15
CA PRO A 48 13.43 12.53 -19.36
C PRO A 48 12.37 13.63 -19.52
N ILE A 49 11.86 13.88 -20.70
CA ILE A 49 10.90 14.96 -20.97
C ILE A 49 9.46 14.43 -20.83
N ILE A 50 9.10 13.44 -21.62
CA ILE A 50 7.73 12.92 -21.69
C ILE A 50 7.32 12.30 -20.34
N GLY A 51 8.19 11.48 -19.77
CA GLY A 51 7.92 10.85 -18.48
C GLY A 51 7.80 11.87 -17.34
N THR A 52 8.59 12.93 -17.35
CA THR A 52 8.48 14.02 -16.36
C THR A 52 7.16 14.79 -16.51
N LEU A 53 6.73 15.07 -17.73
CA LEU A 53 5.42 15.71 -17.97
C LEU A 53 4.27 14.82 -17.49
N LEU A 54 4.29 13.53 -17.82
CA LEU A 54 3.27 12.57 -17.38
C LEU A 54 3.26 12.44 -15.85
N TYR A 55 4.43 12.36 -15.23
CA TYR A 55 4.56 12.31 -13.80
C TYR A 55 4.00 13.57 -13.11
N ASN A 56 4.39 14.74 -13.56
CA ASN A 56 3.91 16.02 -13.01
C ASN A 56 2.40 16.17 -13.18
N PHE A 57 1.85 15.68 -14.27
CA PHE A 57 0.40 15.66 -14.47
C PHE A 57 -0.26 14.70 -13.46
N ALA A 58 0.24 13.46 -13.33
CA ALA A 58 -0.31 12.46 -12.41
C ALA A 58 -0.17 12.87 -10.93
N SER A 59 0.90 13.60 -10.59
CA SER A 59 1.17 14.10 -9.24
C SER A 59 0.69 15.54 -9.01
N ALA A 60 -0.11 16.10 -9.93
CA ALA A 60 -0.70 17.43 -9.74
C ALA A 60 -1.59 17.47 -8.49
N ARG A 61 -1.54 18.57 -7.74
CA ARG A 61 -2.29 18.74 -6.49
C ARG A 61 -3.78 18.45 -6.64
N SER A 62 -4.38 18.83 -7.76
CA SER A 62 -5.80 18.56 -8.06
C SER A 62 -6.08 17.06 -8.24
N ILE A 63 -5.17 16.34 -8.88
CA ILE A 63 -5.30 14.88 -9.09
C ILE A 63 -5.14 14.15 -7.74
N ILE A 64 -4.14 14.54 -6.94
CA ILE A 64 -3.96 13.99 -5.59
C ILE A 64 -5.21 14.25 -4.74
N SER A 65 -5.72 15.49 -4.73
CA SER A 65 -6.93 15.86 -3.99
C SER A 65 -8.14 15.02 -4.40
N LYS A 66 -8.34 14.85 -5.71
CA LYS A 66 -9.42 14.02 -6.25
C LYS A 66 -9.27 12.56 -5.82
N THR A 67 -8.07 12.01 -5.92
CA THR A 67 -7.78 10.63 -5.52
C THR A 67 -8.04 10.39 -4.03
N PHE A 68 -7.65 11.35 -3.19
CA PHE A 68 -7.92 11.30 -1.76
C PHE A 68 -9.42 11.29 -1.49
N SER A 69 -10.17 12.22 -2.08
CA SER A 69 -11.61 12.35 -1.84
C SER A 69 -12.42 11.17 -2.37
N GLU A 70 -12.07 10.64 -3.54
CA GLU A 70 -12.87 9.59 -4.18
C GLU A 70 -12.44 8.17 -3.76
N ASN A 71 -11.12 7.94 -3.57
CA ASN A 71 -10.60 6.59 -3.42
C ASN A 71 -10.04 6.29 -2.03
N TYR A 72 -9.44 7.26 -1.34
CA TYR A 72 -8.65 6.98 -0.15
C TYR A 72 -9.35 7.28 1.16
N PHE A 73 -10.28 8.24 1.18
CA PHE A 73 -11.02 8.61 2.38
C PHE A 73 -12.46 8.09 2.35
N TYR A 74 -12.93 7.69 3.51
CA TYR A 74 -14.34 7.32 3.72
C TYR A 74 -15.24 8.55 3.53
N ASN A 75 -14.90 9.64 4.20
CA ASN A 75 -15.57 10.91 4.06
C ASN A 75 -14.70 11.90 3.25
N PRO A 76 -15.11 12.28 2.02
CA PRO A 76 -14.35 13.22 1.18
C PRO A 76 -14.07 14.58 1.82
N TYR A 77 -14.91 14.99 2.80
CA TYR A 77 -14.78 16.28 3.48
C TYR A 77 -13.70 16.28 4.59
N ASP A 78 -13.23 15.11 5.01
CA ASP A 78 -12.21 14.98 6.06
C ASP A 78 -10.78 15.08 5.51
N VAL A 79 -10.64 15.30 4.21
CA VAL A 79 -9.33 15.51 3.56
C VAL A 79 -8.73 16.83 4.03
N ASN A 80 -7.78 16.76 4.98
CA ASN A 80 -7.10 17.93 5.50
C ASN A 80 -6.17 18.54 4.44
N PRO A 81 -6.33 19.84 4.09
CA PRO A 81 -5.45 20.51 3.12
C PRO A 81 -3.96 20.42 3.47
N HIS A 82 -3.61 20.45 4.75
CA HIS A 82 -2.23 20.32 5.20
C HIS A 82 -1.62 18.95 4.88
N ASN A 83 -2.39 17.88 5.05
CA ASN A 83 -1.94 16.54 4.68
C ASN A 83 -1.77 16.45 3.15
N LEU A 84 -2.71 17.02 2.40
CA LEU A 84 -2.63 17.09 0.95
C LEU A 84 -1.37 17.82 0.46
N ASP A 85 -1.03 18.95 1.09
CA ASP A 85 0.17 19.71 0.75
C ASP A 85 1.44 18.91 1.03
N LYS A 86 1.51 18.20 2.17
CA LYS A 86 2.62 17.30 2.47
C LYS A 86 2.79 16.17 1.45
N TYR A 87 1.71 15.57 1.01
CA TYR A 87 1.76 14.54 -0.05
C TYR A 87 2.22 15.12 -1.38
N TYR A 88 1.73 16.31 -1.73
CA TYR A 88 2.16 17.01 -2.95
C TYR A 88 3.66 17.35 -2.89
N GLU A 89 4.11 17.94 -1.79
CA GLU A 89 5.53 18.25 -1.57
C GLU A 89 6.39 16.98 -1.64
N SER A 90 6.01 15.91 -0.96
CA SER A 90 6.74 14.64 -0.96
C SER A 90 6.84 14.03 -2.37
N ALA A 91 5.81 14.18 -3.18
CA ALA A 91 5.82 13.74 -4.58
C ALA A 91 6.78 14.54 -5.47
N HIS A 92 7.21 15.74 -5.04
CA HIS A 92 8.08 16.62 -5.81
C HIS A 92 9.46 16.85 -5.16
N LEU A 93 9.73 16.19 -4.01
CA LEU A 93 11.02 16.24 -3.34
C LEU A 93 12.01 15.24 -3.96
N GLY A 94 13.25 15.71 -4.20
CA GLY A 94 14.39 14.88 -4.62
C GLY A 94 14.44 14.59 -6.12
N ASP A 95 15.47 13.82 -6.49
CA ASP A 95 15.88 13.70 -7.90
C ASP A 95 15.07 12.72 -8.74
N SER A 96 14.23 11.84 -8.15
CA SER A 96 13.51 10.88 -8.99
C SER A 96 12.33 10.12 -8.35
N PRO A 97 11.32 10.79 -7.80
CA PRO A 97 10.09 10.09 -7.42
C PRO A 97 9.39 9.47 -8.65
N LYS A 98 9.67 9.98 -9.85
CA LYS A 98 9.18 9.46 -11.13
C LYS A 98 9.52 7.99 -11.37
N SER A 99 10.75 7.56 -11.10
CA SER A 99 11.18 6.17 -11.31
C SER A 99 10.50 5.20 -10.32
N VAL A 100 10.28 5.64 -9.08
CA VAL A 100 9.52 4.89 -8.08
C VAL A 100 8.07 4.77 -8.51
N TYR A 101 7.44 5.88 -8.89
CA TYR A 101 6.08 5.90 -9.44
C TYR A 101 5.93 4.95 -10.63
N ALA A 102 6.84 5.02 -11.61
CA ALA A 102 6.84 4.14 -12.77
C ALA A 102 6.94 2.66 -12.37
N SER A 103 7.75 2.33 -11.37
CA SER A 103 7.92 0.96 -10.88
C SER A 103 6.66 0.45 -10.19
N VAL A 104 6.00 1.28 -9.38
CA VAL A 104 4.74 0.93 -8.71
C VAL A 104 3.62 0.75 -9.73
N GLN A 105 3.41 1.72 -10.64
CA GLN A 105 2.35 1.67 -11.64
C GLN A 105 2.50 0.51 -12.63
N CYS A 106 3.72 0.08 -12.88
CA CYS A 106 4.01 -1.02 -13.79
C CYS A 106 4.17 -2.38 -13.10
N ASN A 107 3.78 -2.51 -11.83
CA ASN A 107 3.82 -3.73 -11.03
C ASN A 107 5.23 -4.33 -10.81
N TYR A 108 6.29 -3.54 -10.94
CA TYR A 108 7.66 -4.03 -10.66
C TYR A 108 7.95 -4.25 -9.17
N THR A 109 7.08 -3.73 -8.31
CA THR A 109 7.15 -3.91 -6.86
C THR A 109 6.30 -5.08 -6.36
N LYS A 110 5.58 -5.76 -7.26
CA LYS A 110 4.74 -6.92 -6.94
C LYS A 110 5.52 -8.21 -7.07
N CYS A 111 5.30 -9.13 -6.15
CA CYS A 111 5.84 -10.49 -6.19
C CYS A 111 4.87 -11.45 -5.52
N ASN A 112 4.87 -12.70 -5.97
CA ASN A 112 4.04 -13.73 -5.36
C ASN A 112 4.61 -14.13 -3.99
N ILE A 113 3.89 -13.79 -2.94
CA ILE A 113 4.28 -14.04 -1.55
C ILE A 113 3.59 -15.24 -0.92
N THR A 114 2.68 -15.91 -1.62
CA THR A 114 1.83 -16.97 -1.07
C THR A 114 2.66 -18.06 -0.38
N LYS A 115 3.65 -18.62 -1.08
CA LYS A 115 4.52 -19.67 -0.53
C LYS A 115 5.40 -19.23 0.64
N THR A 116 5.76 -17.94 0.67
CA THR A 116 6.52 -17.37 1.77
C THR A 116 5.62 -17.18 2.98
N LEU A 117 4.42 -16.66 2.76
CA LEU A 117 3.42 -16.44 3.80
C LEU A 117 3.02 -17.75 4.51
N GLU A 118 2.94 -18.86 3.77
CA GLU A 118 2.67 -20.19 4.32
C GLU A 118 3.79 -20.74 5.23
N LYS A 119 5.00 -20.19 5.14
CA LYS A 119 6.20 -20.73 5.80
C LYS A 119 6.70 -19.89 6.97
N ILE A 120 6.33 -18.63 7.04
CA ILE A 120 6.78 -17.74 8.10
C ILE A 120 5.93 -17.95 9.35
N ASP A 121 6.61 -18.05 10.50
CA ASP A 121 5.98 -18.23 11.82
C ASP A 121 5.88 -16.91 12.59
N ASN A 122 6.33 -15.81 12.00
CA ASN A 122 6.26 -14.48 12.60
C ASN A 122 4.81 -14.01 12.76
N SER A 123 4.52 -13.31 13.84
CA SER A 123 3.20 -12.72 14.07
C SER A 123 2.89 -11.65 13.02
N ILE A 124 1.74 -11.80 12.38
CA ILE A 124 1.26 -10.85 11.37
C ILE A 124 -0.12 -10.36 11.76
N TYR A 125 -0.32 -9.05 11.71
CA TYR A 125 -1.60 -8.42 11.93
C TYR A 125 -2.05 -7.64 10.70
N ILE A 126 -3.29 -7.85 10.24
CA ILE A 126 -3.89 -7.08 9.15
C ILE A 126 -4.87 -6.08 9.73
N LEU A 127 -4.63 -4.81 9.46
CA LEU A 127 -5.52 -3.73 9.82
C LEU A 127 -6.16 -3.16 8.55
N GLY A 128 -7.49 -3.22 8.47
CA GLY A 128 -8.23 -2.71 7.31
C GLY A 128 -9.12 -1.52 7.66
N GLY A 129 -9.42 -0.70 6.65
CA GLY A 129 -10.56 0.21 6.72
C GLY A 129 -11.85 -0.56 6.39
N GLU A 130 -12.90 -0.39 7.17
CA GLU A 130 -14.18 -1.10 6.97
C GLU A 130 -14.78 -0.85 5.57
N ALA A 131 -14.60 0.36 5.03
CA ALA A 131 -15.09 0.74 3.71
C ALA A 131 -14.07 0.51 2.57
N GLU A 132 -12.92 -0.11 2.86
CA GLU A 132 -11.98 -0.50 1.80
C GLU A 132 -12.58 -1.64 0.98
N PRO A 133 -12.63 -1.50 -0.36
CA PRO A 133 -13.15 -2.54 -1.22
C PRO A 133 -12.44 -3.89 -0.99
N ASP A 134 -13.25 -4.94 -0.89
CA ASP A 134 -12.78 -6.33 -0.80
C ASP A 134 -11.90 -6.66 0.43
N ILE A 135 -11.81 -5.80 1.44
CA ILE A 135 -10.94 -6.03 2.62
C ILE A 135 -11.23 -7.37 3.31
N ASP A 136 -12.50 -7.75 3.42
CA ASP A 136 -12.89 -9.04 4.00
C ASP A 136 -12.41 -10.23 3.17
N LEU A 137 -12.46 -10.11 1.84
CA LEU A 137 -11.99 -11.15 0.93
C LEU A 137 -10.46 -11.24 0.99
N ILE A 138 -9.79 -10.11 0.98
CA ILE A 138 -8.33 -10.01 1.09
C ILE A 138 -7.87 -10.64 2.41
N THR A 139 -8.49 -10.27 3.52
CA THR A 139 -8.17 -10.83 4.83
C THR A 139 -8.35 -12.35 4.87
N LYS A 140 -9.44 -12.88 4.28
CA LYS A 140 -9.66 -14.31 4.15
C LYS A 140 -8.62 -15.01 3.27
N GLU A 141 -8.13 -14.37 2.20
CA GLU A 141 -7.03 -14.92 1.40
C GLU A 141 -5.76 -15.11 2.25
N TYR A 142 -5.39 -14.08 3.04
CA TYR A 142 -4.21 -14.12 3.89
C TYR A 142 -4.34 -15.14 5.02
N THR A 143 -5.45 -15.14 5.75
CA THR A 143 -5.70 -16.09 6.86
C THR A 143 -5.83 -17.53 6.37
N LYS A 144 -6.27 -17.76 5.13
CA LYS A 144 -6.26 -19.09 4.52
C LYS A 144 -4.85 -19.60 4.24
N CYS A 145 -3.92 -18.71 3.86
CA CYS A 145 -2.53 -19.07 3.64
C CYS A 145 -1.77 -19.27 4.96
N ASN A 146 -2.04 -18.43 5.96
CA ASN A 146 -1.42 -18.52 7.27
C ASN A 146 -2.49 -18.26 8.36
N PRO A 147 -3.01 -19.31 9.02
CA PRO A 147 -4.07 -19.19 10.03
C PRO A 147 -3.68 -18.42 11.30
N ALA A 148 -2.38 -18.18 11.53
CA ALA A 148 -1.89 -17.40 12.65
C ALA A 148 -2.02 -15.88 12.43
N ILE A 149 -2.43 -15.44 11.23
CA ILE A 149 -2.65 -14.02 10.94
C ILE A 149 -3.90 -13.53 11.66
N GLU A 150 -3.72 -12.51 12.49
CA GLU A 150 -4.79 -11.78 13.13
C GLU A 150 -5.24 -10.60 12.27
N SER A 151 -6.49 -10.16 12.45
CA SER A 151 -7.01 -9.04 11.67
C SER A 151 -8.11 -8.28 12.38
N SER A 152 -8.20 -6.98 12.09
CA SER A 152 -9.36 -6.16 12.44
C SER A 152 -9.62 -5.08 11.39
N THR A 153 -10.80 -4.49 11.45
CA THR A 153 -11.17 -3.33 10.63
C THR A 153 -11.52 -2.15 11.52
N ILE A 154 -11.25 -0.93 11.03
CA ILE A 154 -11.63 0.31 11.70
C ILE A 154 -12.88 0.85 11.01
N ALA A 155 -13.94 1.05 11.79
CA ALA A 155 -15.22 1.54 11.30
C ALA A 155 -15.10 2.95 10.69
N ASN A 156 -15.87 3.24 9.64
CA ASN A 156 -15.90 4.54 8.96
C ASN A 156 -14.51 5.02 8.49
N THR A 157 -13.66 4.10 8.04
CA THR A 157 -12.39 4.41 7.38
C THR A 157 -12.29 3.63 6.07
N LYS A 158 -11.45 4.11 5.14
CA LYS A 158 -11.24 3.49 3.84
C LYS A 158 -9.77 3.09 3.66
N HIS A 159 -9.09 3.63 2.67
CA HIS A 159 -7.73 3.20 2.29
C HIS A 159 -6.64 3.65 3.28
N LEU A 160 -6.85 4.76 3.98
CA LEU A 160 -5.85 5.38 4.87
C LEU A 160 -6.35 5.50 6.31
N PRO A 161 -6.71 4.39 6.99
CA PRO A 161 -7.23 4.43 8.36
C PRO A 161 -6.29 5.14 9.33
N GLN A 162 -4.97 5.05 9.13
CA GLN A 162 -3.95 5.72 9.94
C GLN A 162 -4.00 7.26 9.83
N ILE A 163 -4.64 7.81 8.81
CA ILE A 163 -4.83 9.25 8.65
C ILE A 163 -6.24 9.66 9.06
N GLU A 164 -7.23 8.82 8.78
CA GLU A 164 -8.63 9.09 9.10
C GLU A 164 -8.89 8.95 10.60
N LYS A 165 -8.30 7.94 11.26
CA LYS A 165 -8.46 7.65 12.68
C LYS A 165 -7.14 7.27 13.37
N PRO A 166 -6.20 8.22 13.48
CA PRO A 166 -4.85 7.95 13.98
C PRO A 166 -4.82 7.42 15.41
N GLU A 167 -5.75 7.82 16.27
CA GLU A 167 -5.81 7.40 17.68
C GLU A 167 -6.21 5.92 17.79
N GLU A 168 -7.22 5.48 17.01
CA GLU A 168 -7.65 4.08 16.99
C GLU A 168 -6.54 3.19 16.43
N VAL A 169 -5.92 3.60 15.31
CA VAL A 169 -4.78 2.87 14.72
C VAL A 169 -3.60 2.79 15.69
N SER A 170 -3.25 3.90 16.36
CA SER A 170 -2.18 3.93 17.36
C SER A 170 -2.43 2.97 18.52
N SER A 171 -3.67 2.90 19.00
CA SER A 171 -4.06 1.98 20.09
C SER A 171 -3.89 0.51 19.67
N ILE A 172 -4.26 0.16 18.44
CA ILE A 172 -4.10 -1.20 17.91
C ILE A 172 -2.61 -1.53 17.70
N ILE A 173 -1.82 -0.59 17.19
CA ILE A 173 -0.36 -0.74 17.05
C ILE A 173 0.27 -1.01 18.42
N GLN A 174 -0.05 -0.22 19.43
CA GLN A 174 0.47 -0.41 20.77
C GLN A 174 0.06 -1.76 21.38
N MET A 175 -1.18 -2.19 21.16
CA MET A 175 -1.66 -3.49 21.64
C MET A 175 -0.93 -4.66 20.97
N PHE A 176 -0.63 -4.56 19.67
CA PHE A 176 0.00 -5.64 18.92
C PHE A 176 1.52 -5.72 19.14
N PHE A 177 2.20 -4.58 19.32
CA PHE A 177 3.66 -4.55 19.48
C PHE A 177 4.16 -4.51 20.93
N ASN A 178 3.28 -4.51 21.93
CA ASN A 178 3.61 -4.66 23.36
C ASN A 178 3.32 -6.08 23.85
#